data_6159c999d7f8fda2273681df442191d9
#
_entry.id   6159c999d7f8fda2273681df442191d9
#
_cell.length_a   1.000
_cell.length_b   1.000
_cell.length_c   1.000
_cell.angle_alpha   90.00
_cell.angle_beta   90.00
_cell.angle_gamma   90.00
#
_symmetry.space_group_name_H-M   'P 1'
#
loop_
_entity.id
_entity.type
_entity.pdbx_description
1 polymer ?
#
loop_
_entity_poly.entity_id
_entity_poly.type
_entity_poly.pdbx_seq_one_letter_code
_entity_poly.pdbx_strand_id
1 'polypeptide(L)'
;MRLENKVALISGGARGMGAVEAKMFVQEGAKVVIGDVLDEDGKQTESEINETGGECVFVHLDVTDETAWQDAVAAAVDRFGKLDILVNNAGIARINNVEDTTSDEWDLVMDINAKGVFLGTKAAIPEMRKAGGGSIVNISSIAGLTGGRTSSYAASKGAVRLLTKSSAIQYAGEGIRCNSVHPGVIETPMTTPMMLNTQEGRDLNASRHPLGRVGQPEDIAYGVLFLASDESSFMTGSELVIDGGLTAQ
;
A
#
# COMPACT_ATOMS: atom_id res chain seq x y z
N MET A 1 -6.52 -2.96 21.47
CA MET A 1 -6.35 -2.44 20.09
C MET A 1 -5.01 -2.88 19.56
N ARG A 2 -4.96 -3.34 18.31
CA ARG A 2 -3.73 -3.93 17.71
C ARG A 2 -2.66 -2.91 17.38
N LEU A 3 -3.02 -1.62 17.20
CA LEU A 3 -2.14 -0.52 16.85
C LEU A 3 -2.17 0.62 17.88
N GLU A 4 -2.51 0.31 19.12
CA GLU A 4 -2.59 1.32 20.18
C GLU A 4 -1.26 2.06 20.33
N ASN A 5 -1.33 3.40 20.34
CA ASN A 5 -0.18 4.31 20.41
C ASN A 5 0.80 4.23 19.22
N LYS A 6 0.44 3.60 18.11
CA LYS A 6 1.24 3.61 16.87
C LYS A 6 0.87 4.82 16.00
N VAL A 7 1.84 5.29 15.23
CA VAL A 7 1.67 6.34 14.22
C VAL A 7 1.96 5.74 12.85
N ALA A 8 1.00 5.87 11.93
CA ALA A 8 1.11 5.32 10.58
C ALA A 8 1.08 6.42 9.51
N LEU A 9 1.87 6.25 8.45
CA LEU A 9 1.78 7.00 7.20
C LEU A 9 1.36 6.03 6.09
N ILE A 10 0.27 6.37 5.37
CA ILE A 10 -0.29 5.56 4.29
C ILE A 10 -0.33 6.39 3.01
N SER A 11 0.42 5.99 1.98
CA SER A 11 0.35 6.63 0.65
C SER A 11 -0.81 6.07 -0.17
N GLY A 12 -1.41 6.90 -1.03
CA GLY A 12 -2.63 6.53 -1.76
C GLY A 12 -3.83 6.38 -0.83
N GLY A 13 -3.88 7.21 0.23
CA GLY A 13 -4.86 7.11 1.31
C GLY A 13 -6.19 7.81 1.06
N ALA A 14 -6.34 8.52 -0.07
CA ALA A 14 -7.55 9.28 -0.36
C ALA A 14 -8.77 8.39 -0.65
N ARG A 15 -8.57 7.21 -1.22
CA ARG A 15 -9.66 6.30 -1.62
C ARG A 15 -9.20 4.84 -1.75
N GLY A 16 -10.14 3.93 -2.04
CA GLY A 16 -9.84 2.52 -2.30
C GLY A 16 -9.24 1.80 -1.07
N MET A 17 -8.22 0.97 -1.29
CA MET A 17 -7.59 0.19 -0.22
C MET A 17 -6.99 1.09 0.86
N GLY A 18 -6.23 2.13 0.48
CA GLY A 18 -5.57 3.01 1.44
C GLY A 18 -6.53 3.75 2.38
N ALA A 19 -7.69 4.19 1.89
CA ALA A 19 -8.71 4.80 2.75
C ALA A 19 -9.32 3.79 3.73
N VAL A 20 -9.53 2.54 3.31
CA VAL A 20 -10.03 1.47 4.18
C VAL A 20 -8.98 1.06 5.21
N GLU A 21 -7.70 0.98 4.80
CA GLU A 21 -6.57 0.75 5.71
C GLU A 21 -6.47 1.84 6.78
N ALA A 22 -6.58 3.12 6.39
CA ALA A 22 -6.55 4.24 7.32
C ALA A 22 -7.69 4.18 8.34
N LYS A 23 -8.92 3.94 7.90
CA LYS A 23 -10.10 3.76 8.77
C LYS A 23 -9.91 2.60 9.76
N MET A 24 -9.42 1.46 9.26
CA MET A 24 -9.18 0.27 10.09
C MET A 24 -8.05 0.51 11.10
N PHE A 25 -6.97 1.19 10.71
CA PHE A 25 -5.86 1.49 11.60
C PHE A 25 -6.28 2.40 12.76
N VAL A 26 -7.09 3.41 12.47
CA VAL A 26 -7.65 4.31 13.49
C VAL A 26 -8.57 3.54 14.45
N GLN A 27 -9.44 2.67 13.94
CA GLN A 27 -10.29 1.80 14.77
C GLN A 27 -9.48 0.88 15.69
N GLU A 28 -8.25 0.54 15.29
CA GLU A 28 -7.31 -0.25 16.07
C GLU A 28 -6.33 0.59 16.92
N GLY A 29 -6.59 1.89 17.05
CA GLY A 29 -5.92 2.79 17.99
C GLY A 29 -4.69 3.50 17.44
N ALA A 30 -4.43 3.45 16.13
CA ALA A 30 -3.37 4.23 15.51
C ALA A 30 -3.80 5.68 15.27
N LYS A 31 -2.80 6.56 15.25
CA LYS A 31 -2.90 7.89 14.64
C LYS A 31 -2.38 7.78 13.21
N VAL A 32 -3.07 8.37 12.25
CA VAL A 32 -2.79 8.12 10.83
C VAL A 32 -2.54 9.43 10.09
N VAL A 33 -1.49 9.44 9.28
CA VAL A 33 -1.32 10.41 8.18
C VAL A 33 -1.62 9.68 6.88
N ILE A 34 -2.51 10.25 6.07
CA ILE A 34 -2.78 9.78 4.71
C ILE A 34 -2.20 10.76 3.70
N GLY A 35 -1.48 10.26 2.71
CA GLY A 35 -0.90 11.05 1.63
C GLY A 35 -1.47 10.65 0.27
N ASP A 36 -1.85 11.63 -0.55
CA ASP A 36 -2.36 11.40 -1.91
C ASP A 36 -2.22 12.68 -2.75
N VAL A 37 -2.31 12.56 -4.07
CA VAL A 37 -2.41 13.71 -5.00
C VAL A 37 -3.86 14.19 -5.16
N LEU A 38 -4.84 13.45 -4.66
CA LEU A 38 -6.27 13.73 -4.75
C LEU A 38 -6.72 14.51 -3.50
N ASP A 39 -6.46 15.82 -3.49
CA ASP A 39 -6.66 16.67 -2.31
C ASP A 39 -8.09 16.65 -1.76
N GLU A 40 -9.09 16.71 -2.63
CA GLU A 40 -10.50 16.73 -2.19
C GLU A 40 -10.93 15.40 -1.58
N ASP A 41 -10.58 14.28 -2.26
CA ASP A 41 -10.88 12.94 -1.75
C ASP A 41 -10.12 12.67 -0.43
N GLY A 42 -8.87 13.14 -0.34
CA GLY A 42 -8.03 12.99 0.86
C GLY A 42 -8.60 13.72 2.07
N LYS A 43 -9.02 14.98 1.89
CA LYS A 43 -9.70 15.78 2.94
C LYS A 43 -11.05 15.17 3.33
N GLN A 44 -11.78 14.60 2.37
CA GLN A 44 -13.02 13.90 2.66
C GLN A 44 -12.76 12.67 3.55
N THR A 45 -11.76 11.85 3.22
CA THR A 45 -11.39 10.66 4.01
C THR A 45 -10.88 11.06 5.41
N GLU A 46 -10.08 12.12 5.52
CA GLU A 46 -9.67 12.70 6.81
C GLU A 46 -10.87 13.09 7.67
N SER A 47 -11.83 13.84 7.10
CA SER A 47 -13.05 14.27 7.80
C SER A 47 -13.86 13.07 8.29
N GLU A 48 -14.12 12.09 7.42
CA GLU A 48 -14.88 10.89 7.77
C GLU A 48 -14.25 10.11 8.93
N ILE A 49 -12.91 9.99 8.95
CA ILE A 49 -12.20 9.32 10.05
C ILE A 49 -12.30 10.13 11.34
N ASN A 50 -12.10 11.45 11.28
CA ASN A 50 -12.10 12.31 12.45
C ASN A 50 -13.51 12.45 13.07
N GLU A 51 -14.57 12.40 12.25
CA GLU A 51 -15.98 12.39 12.72
C GLU A 51 -16.31 11.14 13.55
N THR A 52 -15.58 10.03 13.36
CA THR A 52 -15.73 8.83 14.21
C THR A 52 -14.93 8.88 15.52
N GLY A 53 -14.26 10.01 15.80
CA GLY A 53 -13.41 10.18 16.98
C GLY A 53 -11.98 9.71 16.78
N GLY A 54 -11.56 9.43 15.55
CA GLY A 54 -10.19 9.08 15.19
C GLY A 54 -9.25 10.28 15.10
N GLU A 55 -7.97 10.01 14.91
CA GLU A 55 -6.94 11.02 14.65
C GLU A 55 -6.29 10.74 13.27
N CYS A 56 -6.76 11.46 12.25
CA CYS A 56 -6.23 11.39 10.89
C CYS A 56 -5.84 12.78 10.39
N VAL A 57 -4.76 12.86 9.61
CA VAL A 57 -4.31 14.07 8.91
C VAL A 57 -4.06 13.73 7.46
N PHE A 58 -4.60 14.55 6.55
CA PHE A 58 -4.28 14.47 5.12
C PHE A 58 -3.11 15.39 4.78
N VAL A 59 -2.22 14.90 3.91
CA VAL A 59 -1.14 15.66 3.28
C VAL A 59 -1.14 15.43 1.77
N HIS A 60 -0.87 16.49 0.99
CA HIS A 60 -0.63 16.31 -0.44
C HIS A 60 0.68 15.54 -0.64
N LEU A 61 0.65 14.43 -1.37
CA LEU A 61 1.82 13.57 -1.58
C LEU A 61 1.86 13.05 -3.02
N ASP A 62 2.73 13.64 -3.83
CA ASP A 62 3.20 12.99 -5.06
C ASP A 62 4.33 12.02 -4.68
N VAL A 63 4.08 10.73 -4.79
CA VAL A 63 5.04 9.68 -4.40
C VAL A 63 6.28 9.65 -5.30
N THR A 64 6.29 10.35 -6.43
CA THR A 64 7.46 10.48 -7.33
C THR A 64 8.44 11.56 -6.88
N ASP A 65 8.02 12.44 -5.95
CA ASP A 65 8.80 13.54 -5.39
C ASP A 65 9.40 13.16 -4.02
N GLU A 66 10.72 13.20 -3.94
CA GLU A 66 11.46 12.91 -2.71
C GLU A 66 11.19 13.94 -1.59
N THR A 67 11.00 15.21 -1.95
CA THR A 67 10.71 16.28 -0.98
C THR A 67 9.32 16.10 -0.39
N ALA A 68 8.32 15.77 -1.22
CA ALA A 68 6.97 15.49 -0.75
C ALA A 68 6.91 14.33 0.26
N TRP A 69 7.74 13.29 0.09
CA TRP A 69 7.90 12.22 1.07
C TRP A 69 8.51 12.70 2.39
N GLN A 70 9.54 13.57 2.33
CA GLN A 70 10.14 14.16 3.54
C GLN A 70 9.11 14.99 4.30
N ASP A 71 8.33 15.80 3.61
CA ASP A 71 7.27 16.61 4.21
C ASP A 71 6.15 15.74 4.82
N ALA A 72 5.75 14.65 4.16
CA ALA A 72 4.75 13.73 4.69
C ALA A 72 5.22 13.01 5.96
N VAL A 73 6.47 12.58 5.99
CA VAL A 73 7.08 11.99 7.21
C VAL A 73 7.21 13.03 8.31
N ALA A 74 7.64 14.25 7.99
CA ALA A 74 7.71 15.35 8.95
C ALA A 74 6.34 15.67 9.55
N ALA A 75 5.28 15.69 8.74
CA ALA A 75 3.91 15.90 9.23
C ALA A 75 3.49 14.84 10.27
N ALA A 76 3.88 13.57 10.09
CA ALA A 76 3.60 12.52 11.07
C ALA A 76 4.37 12.77 12.39
N VAL A 77 5.65 13.14 12.29
CA VAL A 77 6.49 13.41 13.47
C VAL A 77 6.03 14.68 14.19
N ASP A 78 5.78 15.76 13.48
CA ASP A 78 5.36 17.05 14.05
C ASP A 78 4.00 16.94 14.72
N ARG A 79 3.07 16.19 14.12
CA ARG A 79 1.70 16.05 14.64
C ARG A 79 1.59 15.04 15.77
N PHE A 80 2.32 13.91 15.66
CA PHE A 80 2.13 12.74 16.52
C PHE A 80 3.39 12.26 17.25
N GLY A 81 4.55 12.92 17.01
CA GLY A 81 5.79 12.72 17.75
C GLY A 81 6.71 11.61 17.26
N LYS A 82 6.28 10.76 16.30
CA LYS A 82 7.04 9.61 15.77
C LYS A 82 6.45 9.06 14.49
N LEU A 83 7.13 8.06 13.91
CA LEU A 83 6.59 7.22 12.83
C LEU A 83 6.91 5.74 13.14
N ASP A 84 5.88 4.92 13.33
CA ASP A 84 6.02 3.47 13.60
C ASP A 84 5.71 2.61 12.37
N ILE A 85 4.81 3.07 11.49
CA ILE A 85 4.28 2.27 10.39
C ILE A 85 4.30 3.08 9.10
N LEU A 86 4.82 2.48 8.02
CA LEU A 86 4.67 2.99 6.65
C LEU A 86 3.90 1.97 5.82
N VAL A 87 2.83 2.41 5.15
CA VAL A 87 2.15 1.63 4.12
C VAL A 87 2.37 2.30 2.77
N ASN A 88 3.19 1.71 1.93
CA ASN A 88 3.38 2.10 0.54
C ASN A 88 2.26 1.47 -0.30
N ASN A 89 1.08 2.13 -0.33
CA ASN A 89 -0.09 1.64 -1.03
C ASN A 89 -0.34 2.37 -2.37
N ALA A 90 0.13 3.60 -2.55
CA ALA A 90 -0.05 4.35 -3.80
C ALA A 90 0.43 3.56 -5.02
N GLY A 91 -0.35 3.62 -6.09
CA GLY A 91 0.01 2.96 -7.35
C GLY A 91 -1.02 3.19 -8.44
N ILE A 92 -0.60 2.93 -9.66
CA ILE A 92 -1.45 2.95 -10.86
C ILE A 92 -1.30 1.64 -11.64
N ALA A 93 -2.32 1.31 -12.44
CA ALA A 93 -2.26 0.19 -13.36
C ALA A 93 -2.43 0.65 -14.80
N ARG A 94 -1.72 -0.02 -15.72
CA ARG A 94 -1.90 0.07 -17.18
C ARG A 94 -1.98 -1.35 -17.73
N ILE A 95 -2.94 -1.58 -18.65
CA ILE A 95 -3.18 -2.91 -19.22
C ILE A 95 -2.69 -2.90 -20.68
N ASN A 96 -1.38 -2.84 -20.86
CA ASN A 96 -0.75 -2.95 -22.17
C ASN A 96 0.27 -4.09 -22.19
N ASN A 97 0.37 -4.80 -23.31
CA ASN A 97 1.40 -5.79 -23.56
C ASN A 97 2.76 -5.10 -23.83
N VAL A 98 3.83 -5.86 -24.01
CA VAL A 98 5.19 -5.31 -24.20
C VAL A 98 5.29 -4.45 -25.45
N GLU A 99 4.65 -4.85 -26.55
CA GLU A 99 4.72 -4.19 -27.85
C GLU A 99 3.98 -2.84 -27.84
N ASP A 100 2.88 -2.75 -27.11
CA ASP A 100 2.01 -1.56 -27.06
C ASP A 100 2.38 -0.60 -25.91
N THR A 101 3.23 -1.02 -24.97
CA THR A 101 3.69 -0.16 -23.85
C THR A 101 4.69 0.87 -24.37
N THR A 102 4.35 2.17 -24.29
CA THR A 102 5.28 3.23 -24.63
C THR A 102 6.33 3.45 -23.52
N SER A 103 7.47 4.07 -23.87
CA SER A 103 8.47 4.43 -22.87
C SER A 103 7.92 5.36 -21.81
N ASP A 104 7.12 6.35 -22.18
CA ASP A 104 6.50 7.30 -21.23
C ASP A 104 5.54 6.60 -20.28
N GLU A 105 4.76 5.62 -20.77
CA GLU A 105 3.90 4.80 -19.91
C GLU A 105 4.72 3.93 -18.95
N TRP A 106 5.78 3.31 -19.47
CA TRP A 106 6.70 2.52 -18.66
C TRP A 106 7.30 3.38 -17.53
N ASP A 107 7.85 4.53 -17.88
CA ASP A 107 8.49 5.42 -16.92
C ASP A 107 7.50 5.92 -15.87
N LEU A 108 6.30 6.34 -16.29
CA LEU A 108 5.23 6.76 -15.37
C LEU A 108 4.87 5.66 -14.34
N VAL A 109 4.68 4.42 -14.82
CA VAL A 109 4.30 3.30 -13.95
C VAL A 109 5.45 2.93 -13.01
N MET A 110 6.68 2.92 -13.50
CA MET A 110 7.86 2.62 -12.68
C MET A 110 8.14 3.73 -11.66
N ASP A 111 7.98 4.99 -12.03
CA ASP A 111 8.18 6.12 -11.12
C ASP A 111 7.16 6.09 -9.96
N ILE A 112 5.88 5.87 -10.25
CA ILE A 112 4.85 5.83 -9.21
C ILE A 112 4.98 4.54 -8.38
N ASN A 113 4.96 3.36 -9.03
CA ASN A 113 4.77 2.09 -8.34
C ASN A 113 6.06 1.55 -7.69
N ALA A 114 7.23 1.82 -8.27
CA ALA A 114 8.51 1.27 -7.79
C ALA A 114 9.39 2.34 -7.11
N LYS A 115 9.67 3.44 -7.80
CA LYS A 115 10.45 4.54 -7.24
C LYS A 115 9.73 5.20 -6.06
N GLY A 116 8.41 5.39 -6.15
CA GLY A 116 7.60 5.92 -5.04
C GLY A 116 7.73 5.08 -3.78
N VAL A 117 7.68 3.75 -3.88
CA VAL A 117 7.90 2.83 -2.74
C VAL A 117 9.33 2.93 -2.19
N PHE A 118 10.32 3.07 -3.07
CA PHE A 118 11.71 3.29 -2.65
C PHE A 118 11.85 4.62 -1.89
N LEU A 119 11.29 5.71 -2.39
CA LEU A 119 11.37 7.04 -1.77
C LEU A 119 10.66 7.06 -0.39
N GLY A 120 9.47 6.46 -0.29
CA GLY A 120 8.75 6.35 0.97
C GLY A 120 9.52 5.54 2.01
N THR A 121 10.07 4.39 1.59
CA THR A 121 10.92 3.56 2.45
C THR A 121 12.15 4.34 2.92
N LYS A 122 12.84 5.04 2.00
CA LYS A 122 14.01 5.88 2.30
C LYS A 122 13.69 6.98 3.32
N ALA A 123 12.56 7.66 3.16
CA ALA A 123 12.15 8.76 4.05
C ALA A 123 11.74 8.28 5.44
N ALA A 124 11.09 7.10 5.55
CA ALA A 124 10.57 6.59 6.83
C ALA A 124 11.64 5.99 7.74
N ILE A 125 12.66 5.34 7.20
CA ILE A 125 13.69 4.61 7.96
C ILE A 125 14.36 5.45 9.05
N PRO A 126 14.80 6.71 8.80
CA PRO A 126 15.44 7.52 9.84
C PRO A 126 14.54 7.78 11.06
N GLU A 127 13.25 7.99 10.84
CA GLU A 127 12.30 8.25 11.92
C GLU A 127 11.90 6.97 12.66
N MET A 128 11.73 5.85 11.95
CA MET A 128 11.54 4.53 12.56
C MET A 128 12.73 4.12 13.42
N ARG A 129 13.95 4.40 12.98
CA ARG A 129 15.18 4.18 13.78
C ARG A 129 15.15 4.96 15.08
N LYS A 130 14.73 6.24 15.06
CA LYS A 130 14.57 7.08 16.24
C LYS A 130 13.46 6.57 17.18
N ALA A 131 12.41 5.99 16.61
CA ALA A 131 11.32 5.36 17.37
C ALA A 131 11.70 4.00 17.99
N GLY A 132 12.88 3.45 17.65
CA GLY A 132 13.38 2.17 18.15
C GLY A 132 12.92 0.96 17.33
N GLY A 133 12.41 1.16 16.14
CA GLY A 133 11.94 0.14 15.19
C GLY A 133 10.70 0.58 14.43
N GLY A 134 10.18 -0.29 13.58
CA GLY A 134 8.98 0.01 12.79
C GLY A 134 8.51 -1.13 11.90
N SER A 135 7.40 -0.91 11.20
CA SER A 135 6.87 -1.83 10.20
C SER A 135 6.61 -1.12 8.88
N ILE A 136 7.22 -1.61 7.81
CA ILE A 136 6.97 -1.17 6.44
C ILE A 136 6.16 -2.25 5.73
N VAL A 137 5.00 -1.87 5.19
CA VAL A 137 4.13 -2.74 4.39
C VAL A 137 4.04 -2.19 2.98
N ASN A 138 4.51 -2.96 2.01
CA ASN A 138 4.52 -2.57 0.60
C ASN A 138 3.41 -3.30 -0.16
N ILE A 139 2.52 -2.57 -0.82
CA ILE A 139 1.47 -3.17 -1.64
C ILE A 139 2.04 -3.49 -3.03
N SER A 140 2.34 -4.78 -3.22
CA SER A 140 2.71 -5.35 -4.51
C SER A 140 1.45 -5.79 -5.27
N SER A 141 1.46 -6.98 -5.85
CA SER A 141 0.35 -7.62 -6.56
C SER A 141 0.72 -9.08 -6.84
N ILE A 142 -0.25 -9.93 -7.11
CA ILE A 142 -0.02 -11.23 -7.75
C ILE A 142 0.70 -11.08 -9.11
N ALA A 143 0.50 -9.95 -9.81
CA ALA A 143 1.22 -9.67 -11.05
C ALA A 143 2.74 -9.57 -10.86
N GLY A 144 3.21 -9.20 -9.66
CA GLY A 144 4.62 -9.22 -9.29
C GLY A 144 5.17 -10.61 -8.94
N LEU A 145 4.29 -11.61 -8.80
CA LEU A 145 4.65 -13.01 -8.54
C LEU A 145 4.67 -13.84 -9.83
N THR A 146 3.63 -13.73 -10.62
CA THR A 146 3.38 -14.64 -11.76
C THR A 146 3.46 -13.94 -13.12
N GLY A 147 3.66 -12.61 -13.15
CA GLY A 147 3.51 -11.81 -14.35
C GLY A 147 2.03 -11.59 -14.70
N GLY A 148 1.72 -11.47 -15.98
CA GLY A 148 0.37 -11.23 -16.45
C GLY A 148 0.36 -10.59 -17.85
N ARG A 149 -0.78 -9.99 -18.21
CA ARG A 149 -0.95 -9.28 -19.48
C ARG A 149 -0.64 -7.79 -19.39
N THR A 150 0.15 -7.39 -18.38
CA THR A 150 0.46 -5.99 -18.08
C THR A 150 1.96 -5.85 -17.91
N SER A 151 2.65 -5.21 -18.87
CA SER A 151 4.12 -5.20 -18.89
C SER A 151 4.72 -4.33 -17.80
N SER A 152 4.46 -3.02 -17.86
CA SER A 152 5.00 -2.04 -16.90
C SER A 152 4.50 -2.30 -15.48
N TYR A 153 3.22 -2.61 -15.32
CA TYR A 153 2.64 -2.89 -14.01
C TYR A 153 3.26 -4.12 -13.34
N ALA A 154 3.34 -5.25 -14.06
CA ALA A 154 3.93 -6.48 -13.51
C ALA A 154 5.41 -6.27 -13.14
N ALA A 155 6.19 -5.60 -14.00
CA ALA A 155 7.57 -5.28 -13.74
C ALA A 155 7.72 -4.39 -12.48
N SER A 156 6.88 -3.36 -12.34
CA SER A 156 6.91 -2.46 -11.17
C SER A 156 6.59 -3.20 -9.86
N LYS A 157 5.60 -4.12 -9.89
CA LYS A 157 5.22 -4.91 -8.70
C LYS A 157 6.24 -6.01 -8.38
N GLY A 158 6.96 -6.53 -9.38
CA GLY A 158 8.15 -7.37 -9.20
C GLY A 158 9.30 -6.60 -8.54
N ALA A 159 9.53 -5.33 -8.93
CA ALA A 159 10.52 -4.46 -8.30
C ALA A 159 10.19 -4.22 -6.81
N VAL A 160 8.93 -3.91 -6.48
CA VAL A 160 8.45 -3.75 -5.08
C VAL A 160 8.70 -5.01 -4.27
N ARG A 161 8.41 -6.19 -4.82
CA ARG A 161 8.67 -7.49 -4.19
C ARG A 161 10.12 -7.66 -3.74
N LEU A 162 11.08 -7.40 -4.64
CA LEU A 162 12.51 -7.56 -4.33
C LEU A 162 13.07 -6.42 -3.49
N LEU A 163 12.59 -5.19 -3.67
CA LEU A 163 12.93 -4.06 -2.80
C LEU A 163 12.53 -4.35 -1.34
N THR A 164 11.35 -4.96 -1.13
CA THR A 164 10.89 -5.39 0.20
C THR A 164 11.88 -6.34 0.86
N LYS A 165 12.33 -7.39 0.15
CA LYS A 165 13.31 -8.35 0.68
C LYS A 165 14.65 -7.70 0.98
N SER A 166 15.12 -6.83 0.11
CA SER A 166 16.35 -6.08 0.29
C SER A 166 16.30 -5.18 1.53
N SER A 167 15.21 -4.41 1.69
CA SER A 167 15.00 -3.55 2.85
C SER A 167 14.88 -4.36 4.15
N ALA A 168 14.18 -5.50 4.10
CA ALA A 168 14.04 -6.39 5.25
C ALA A 168 15.40 -6.84 5.79
N ILE A 169 16.33 -7.26 4.92
CA ILE A 169 17.67 -7.72 5.32
C ILE A 169 18.51 -6.55 5.84
N GLN A 170 18.42 -5.37 5.20
CA GLN A 170 19.26 -4.23 5.53
C GLN A 170 18.92 -3.62 6.90
N TYR A 171 17.65 -3.62 7.30
CA TYR A 171 17.18 -2.88 8.47
C TYR A 171 16.64 -3.76 9.61
N ALA A 172 16.67 -5.09 9.48
CA ALA A 172 16.24 -6.02 10.54
C ALA A 172 17.00 -5.80 11.86
N GLY A 173 18.31 -5.53 11.79
CA GLY A 173 19.14 -5.25 12.97
C GLY A 173 18.78 -3.96 13.71
N GLU A 174 17.98 -3.10 13.10
CA GLU A 174 17.46 -1.85 13.68
C GLU A 174 16.00 -1.99 14.18
N GLY A 175 15.47 -3.21 14.21
CA GLY A 175 14.09 -3.48 14.63
C GLY A 175 13.04 -3.06 13.58
N ILE A 176 13.44 -2.76 12.34
CA ILE A 176 12.54 -2.37 11.26
C ILE A 176 12.21 -3.61 10.41
N ARG A 177 10.93 -3.97 10.37
CA ARG A 177 10.42 -5.05 9.53
C ARG A 177 9.92 -4.47 8.20
N CYS A 178 10.09 -5.22 7.12
CA CYS A 178 9.59 -4.83 5.81
C CYS A 178 8.97 -6.06 5.12
N ASN A 179 7.66 -6.00 4.82
CA ASN A 179 6.92 -7.11 4.21
C ASN A 179 6.09 -6.60 3.03
N SER A 180 5.70 -7.49 2.12
CA SER A 180 4.83 -7.16 0.99
C SER A 180 3.50 -7.91 1.05
N VAL A 181 2.43 -7.22 0.65
CA VAL A 181 1.12 -7.81 0.38
C VAL A 181 0.94 -7.95 -1.13
N HIS A 182 0.38 -9.06 -1.56
CA HIS A 182 0.15 -9.38 -2.97
C HIS A 182 -1.34 -9.63 -3.23
N PRO A 183 -2.14 -8.56 -3.46
CA PRO A 183 -3.55 -8.68 -3.73
C PRO A 183 -3.84 -9.40 -5.07
N GLY A 184 -4.96 -10.14 -5.10
CA GLY A 184 -5.62 -10.54 -6.35
C GLY A 184 -6.41 -9.40 -6.98
N VAL A 185 -7.54 -9.72 -7.65
CA VAL A 185 -8.45 -8.69 -8.17
C VAL A 185 -9.34 -8.19 -7.02
N ILE A 186 -9.15 -6.93 -6.64
CA ILE A 186 -9.87 -6.26 -5.55
C ILE A 186 -10.78 -5.18 -6.15
N GLU A 187 -12.01 -5.08 -5.70
CA GLU A 187 -12.96 -4.06 -6.15
C GLU A 187 -12.59 -2.68 -5.59
N THR A 188 -12.02 -1.82 -6.44
CA THR A 188 -11.51 -0.50 -6.10
C THR A 188 -11.81 0.49 -7.21
N PRO A 189 -11.72 1.81 -6.97
CA PRO A 189 -11.79 2.81 -8.05
C PRO A 189 -10.77 2.59 -9.19
N MET A 190 -9.66 1.90 -8.93
CA MET A 190 -8.68 1.54 -9.97
C MET A 190 -9.16 0.38 -10.84
N THR A 191 -9.66 -0.68 -10.25
CA THR A 191 -9.98 -1.95 -10.96
C THR A 191 -11.38 -1.97 -11.55
N THR A 192 -12.34 -1.28 -10.92
CA THR A 192 -13.73 -1.28 -11.36
C THR A 192 -13.90 -0.81 -12.81
N PRO A 193 -13.35 0.35 -13.25
CA PRO A 193 -13.51 0.77 -14.64
C PRO A 193 -12.77 -0.12 -15.63
N MET A 194 -11.74 -0.84 -15.20
CA MET A 194 -10.88 -1.64 -16.07
C MET A 194 -11.38 -3.08 -16.24
N MET A 195 -11.95 -3.68 -15.19
CA MET A 195 -12.21 -5.12 -15.13
C MET A 195 -13.60 -5.49 -14.58
N LEU A 196 -14.25 -4.59 -13.86
CA LEU A 196 -15.46 -4.88 -13.07
C LEU A 196 -16.64 -3.93 -13.42
N ASN A 197 -16.57 -3.21 -14.54
CA ASN A 197 -17.59 -2.26 -14.96
C ASN A 197 -18.85 -2.92 -15.57
N THR A 198 -18.80 -4.21 -15.88
CA THR A 198 -19.93 -5.00 -16.38
C THR A 198 -20.15 -6.23 -15.52
N GLN A 199 -21.39 -6.79 -15.55
CA GLN A 199 -21.66 -8.03 -14.82
C GLN A 199 -20.83 -9.19 -15.37
N GLU A 200 -20.65 -9.28 -16.69
CA GLU A 200 -19.81 -10.29 -17.35
C GLU A 200 -18.35 -10.19 -16.87
N GLY A 201 -17.79 -8.98 -16.75
CA GLY A 201 -16.44 -8.75 -16.23
C GLY A 201 -16.33 -9.18 -14.77
N ARG A 202 -17.35 -8.90 -13.94
CA ARG A 202 -17.42 -9.35 -12.54
C ARG A 202 -17.46 -10.87 -12.45
N ASP A 203 -18.34 -11.52 -13.20
CA ASP A 203 -18.51 -12.98 -13.19
C ASP A 203 -17.24 -13.69 -13.70
N LEU A 204 -16.62 -13.16 -14.76
CA LEU A 204 -15.35 -13.68 -15.27
C LEU A 204 -14.23 -13.58 -14.23
N ASN A 205 -14.08 -12.44 -13.57
CA ASN A 205 -13.05 -12.31 -12.56
C ASN A 205 -13.37 -13.14 -11.30
N ALA A 206 -14.62 -13.19 -10.87
CA ALA A 206 -15.04 -14.04 -9.76
C ALA A 206 -14.74 -15.52 -10.02
N SER A 207 -15.06 -16.02 -11.23
CA SER A 207 -14.85 -17.43 -11.60
C SER A 207 -13.37 -17.86 -11.64
N ARG A 208 -12.46 -16.91 -11.79
CA ARG A 208 -11.00 -17.16 -11.75
C ARG A 208 -10.46 -17.36 -10.35
N HIS A 209 -11.18 -16.87 -9.32
CA HIS A 209 -10.78 -17.02 -7.92
C HIS A 209 -11.46 -18.27 -7.35
N PRO A 210 -10.71 -19.24 -6.80
CA PRO A 210 -11.29 -20.41 -6.14
C PRO A 210 -12.34 -20.10 -5.06
N LEU A 211 -12.23 -18.95 -4.37
CA LEU A 211 -13.26 -18.50 -3.43
C LEU A 211 -14.54 -17.97 -4.09
N GLY A 212 -14.63 -17.93 -5.44
CA GLY A 212 -15.85 -17.61 -6.18
C GLY A 212 -16.24 -16.13 -6.16
N ARG A 213 -15.37 -15.24 -5.73
CA ARG A 213 -15.62 -13.79 -5.68
C ARG A 213 -14.36 -12.98 -5.95
N VAL A 214 -14.52 -11.73 -6.36
CA VAL A 214 -13.46 -10.73 -6.28
C VAL A 214 -13.27 -10.29 -4.83
N GLY A 215 -12.06 -9.85 -4.50
CA GLY A 215 -11.77 -9.33 -3.16
C GLY A 215 -12.36 -7.94 -2.94
N GLN A 216 -12.54 -7.60 -1.66
CA GLN A 216 -12.92 -6.26 -1.21
C GLN A 216 -11.71 -5.58 -0.57
N PRO A 217 -11.66 -4.23 -0.51
CA PRO A 217 -10.56 -3.50 0.16
C PRO A 217 -10.28 -4.00 1.57
N GLU A 218 -11.33 -4.38 2.32
CA GLU A 218 -11.22 -4.92 3.68
C GLU A 218 -10.44 -6.24 3.73
N ASP A 219 -10.56 -7.10 2.70
CA ASP A 219 -9.80 -8.35 2.64
C ASP A 219 -8.29 -8.07 2.68
N ILE A 220 -7.85 -6.98 2.03
CA ILE A 220 -6.44 -6.56 2.02
C ILE A 220 -6.07 -5.82 3.31
N ALA A 221 -6.93 -4.92 3.78
CA ALA A 221 -6.68 -4.11 4.97
C ALA A 221 -6.43 -4.97 6.22
N TYR A 222 -7.10 -6.12 6.37
CA TYR A 222 -6.82 -7.07 7.47
C TYR A 222 -5.39 -7.64 7.39
N GLY A 223 -4.88 -7.95 6.21
CA GLY A 223 -3.51 -8.41 6.02
C GLY A 223 -2.48 -7.32 6.28
N VAL A 224 -2.76 -6.08 5.83
CA VAL A 224 -1.92 -4.91 6.09
C VAL A 224 -1.89 -4.60 7.59
N LEU A 225 -3.02 -4.62 8.28
CA LEU A 225 -3.13 -4.47 9.73
C LEU A 225 -2.31 -5.52 10.49
N PHE A 226 -2.40 -6.80 10.07
CA PHE A 226 -1.60 -7.87 10.67
C PHE A 226 -0.09 -7.60 10.53
N LEU A 227 0.37 -7.24 9.33
CA LEU A 227 1.79 -6.94 9.09
C LEU A 227 2.27 -5.65 9.78
N ALA A 228 1.39 -4.68 9.98
CA ALA A 228 1.67 -3.46 10.71
C ALA A 228 1.77 -3.67 12.22
N SER A 229 1.07 -4.66 12.76
CA SER A 229 0.97 -4.92 14.20
C SER A 229 2.15 -5.76 14.73
N ASP A 230 2.25 -5.83 16.06
CA ASP A 230 3.25 -6.66 16.76
C ASP A 230 2.97 -8.17 16.64
N GLU A 231 1.78 -8.57 16.17
CA GLU A 231 1.44 -9.98 15.88
C GLU A 231 2.36 -10.59 14.81
N SER A 232 2.89 -9.76 13.91
CA SER A 232 3.85 -10.17 12.87
C SER A 232 5.31 -9.88 13.25
N SER A 233 5.64 -9.79 14.55
CA SER A 233 6.96 -9.40 15.06
C SER A 233 8.12 -10.30 14.57
N PHE A 234 7.84 -11.54 14.18
CA PHE A 234 8.84 -12.47 13.63
C PHE A 234 8.78 -12.57 12.09
N MET A 235 8.12 -11.61 11.42
CA MET A 235 7.99 -11.60 9.97
C MET A 235 8.71 -10.39 9.36
N THR A 236 9.71 -10.64 8.53
CA THR A 236 10.35 -9.64 7.67
C THR A 236 10.78 -10.29 6.34
N GLY A 237 10.69 -9.58 5.24
CA GLY A 237 10.94 -10.08 3.89
C GLY A 237 9.87 -11.05 3.37
N SER A 238 8.75 -11.18 4.06
CA SER A 238 7.67 -12.10 3.72
C SER A 238 6.76 -11.54 2.63
N GLU A 239 6.15 -12.45 1.88
CA GLU A 239 5.16 -12.19 0.84
C GLU A 239 3.80 -12.71 1.32
N LEU A 240 2.88 -11.82 1.66
CA LEU A 240 1.53 -12.17 2.07
C LEU A 240 0.59 -12.10 0.87
N VAL A 241 0.24 -13.26 0.32
CA VAL A 241 -0.67 -13.35 -0.83
C VAL A 241 -2.11 -13.37 -0.34
N ILE A 242 -2.94 -12.46 -0.86
CA ILE A 242 -4.38 -12.35 -0.53
C ILE A 242 -5.14 -12.21 -1.85
N ASP A 243 -5.45 -13.34 -2.47
CA ASP A 243 -5.91 -13.41 -3.85
C ASP A 243 -7.06 -14.40 -4.08
N GLY A 244 -7.71 -14.86 -3.01
CA GLY A 244 -8.80 -15.83 -3.11
C GLY A 244 -8.40 -17.17 -3.73
N GLY A 245 -7.10 -17.52 -3.70
CA GLY A 245 -6.54 -18.75 -4.23
C GLY A 245 -6.16 -18.69 -5.72
N LEU A 246 -6.21 -17.50 -6.35
CA LEU A 246 -5.96 -17.34 -7.79
C LEU A 246 -4.57 -17.86 -8.22
N THR A 247 -3.54 -17.67 -7.42
CA THR A 247 -2.17 -18.11 -7.72
C THR A 247 -1.77 -19.47 -7.12
N ALA A 248 -2.68 -20.13 -6.42
CA ALA A 248 -2.43 -21.44 -5.80
C ALA A 248 -2.79 -22.63 -6.70
N GLN A 249 -3.23 -22.40 -7.93
CA GLN A 249 -3.68 -23.41 -8.90
C GLN A 249 -2.73 -23.51 -10.11
#